data_7984576d2a1ea238f3ce1e6f8d2afb3f
#
_entry.id   7984576d2a1ea238f3ce1e6f8d2afb3f
#
_cell.length_a   1.000
_cell.length_b   1.000
_cell.length_c   1.000
_cell.angle_alpha   90.00
_cell.angle_beta   90.00
_cell.angle_gamma   90.00
#
_symmetry.space_group_name_H-M   'P 1'
#
loop_
_entity.id
_entity.type
_entity.pdbx_description
1 polymer ?
#
loop_
_entity_poly.entity_id
_entity_poly.type
_entity_poly.pdbx_seq_one_letter_code
_entity_poly.pdbx_strand_id
1 'polypeptide(L)'
;MQELLEYAASSQYEVCALIINDTRLYPCRNTHPDPAHHFRISDEDWLAAEGAGEVTAVFHSHPQAVPVLSGADRAMQVMTGLPWWLACNGKLRKFRAVPHLLGRSFKHGVTDCYTLFRDAYHLCGIDLPDFARTEGWWLRGENLYLNNMAANGFHQVSPGEAVPGDVILRQPFPGADPCHAMILLDDNMVIHHDHAGHLSRREPFRMAYMKQTHSIWRHYRCSFLDLRGISADISARSH
;
A
#
# COMPACT_ATOMS: atom_id res chain seq x y z
N MET A 1 2.25 19.34 -11.95
CA MET A 1 3.18 18.53 -11.13
C MET A 1 4.29 19.38 -10.52
N GLN A 2 4.89 20.28 -11.29
CA GLN A 2 5.91 21.19 -10.79
C GLN A 2 5.39 22.14 -9.71
N GLU A 3 4.21 22.73 -9.92
CA GLU A 3 3.52 23.59 -8.96
C GLU A 3 3.37 22.95 -7.57
N LEU A 4 3.02 21.66 -7.49
CA LEU A 4 2.89 20.91 -6.24
C LEU A 4 4.23 20.77 -5.50
N LEU A 5 5.32 20.54 -6.22
CA LEU A 5 6.65 20.44 -5.63
C LEU A 5 7.18 21.81 -5.18
N GLU A 6 6.89 22.86 -5.92
CA GLU A 6 7.19 24.25 -5.55
C GLU A 6 6.40 24.65 -4.30
N TYR A 7 5.11 24.30 -4.24
CA TYR A 7 4.30 24.54 -3.04
C TYR A 7 4.84 23.76 -1.84
N ALA A 8 5.22 22.48 -2.01
CA ALA A 8 5.84 21.71 -0.93
C ALA A 8 7.16 22.31 -0.46
N ALA A 9 7.97 22.88 -1.36
CA ALA A 9 9.25 23.51 -1.04
C ALA A 9 9.13 24.91 -0.43
N SER A 10 7.93 25.50 -0.41
CA SER A 10 7.71 26.86 0.11
C SER A 10 7.74 26.95 1.64
N SER A 11 7.78 25.81 2.34
CA SER A 11 7.75 25.75 3.79
C SER A 11 8.67 24.66 4.33
N GLN A 12 9.24 24.90 5.51
CA GLN A 12 9.94 23.88 6.30
C GLN A 12 8.99 22.99 7.11
N TYR A 13 7.70 23.33 7.14
CA TYR A 13 6.63 22.58 7.80
C TYR A 13 5.82 21.82 6.76
N GLU A 14 5.01 20.87 7.19
CA GLU A 14 4.06 20.20 6.31
C GLU A 14 3.06 21.22 5.74
N VAL A 15 2.98 21.29 4.43
CA VAL A 15 1.92 21.99 3.72
C VAL A 15 0.84 21.01 3.30
N CYS A 16 -0.40 21.49 3.20
CA CYS A 16 -1.53 20.70 2.75
C CYS A 16 -2.39 21.48 1.74
N ALA A 17 -3.06 20.73 0.89
CA ALA A 17 -3.95 21.27 -0.13
C ALA A 17 -4.98 20.23 -0.54
N LEU A 18 -6.05 20.65 -1.18
CA LEU A 18 -7.00 19.81 -1.88
C LEU A 18 -6.77 19.90 -3.39
N ILE A 19 -6.97 18.79 -4.07
CA ILE A 19 -6.92 18.75 -5.53
C ILE A 19 -8.35 18.77 -6.04
N ILE A 20 -8.66 19.76 -6.88
CA ILE A 20 -9.98 19.98 -7.44
C ILE A 20 -9.99 19.56 -8.91
N ASN A 21 -10.97 18.72 -9.28
CA ASN A 21 -11.17 18.26 -10.66
C ASN A 21 -9.87 17.67 -11.27
N ASP A 22 -9.13 16.86 -10.48
CA ASP A 22 -7.88 16.16 -10.83
C ASP A 22 -6.67 17.05 -11.17
N THR A 23 -6.83 18.34 -11.26
CA THR A 23 -5.79 19.22 -11.83
C THR A 23 -5.47 20.48 -11.03
N ARG A 24 -6.46 21.10 -10.41
CA ARG A 24 -6.30 22.39 -9.74
C ARG A 24 -5.88 22.22 -8.29
N LEU A 25 -4.74 22.82 -7.92
CA LEU A 25 -4.30 22.94 -6.54
C LEU A 25 -5.18 23.97 -5.80
N TYR A 26 -5.73 23.59 -4.67
CA TYR A 26 -6.41 24.46 -3.72
C TYR A 26 -5.62 24.44 -2.41
N PRO A 27 -4.71 25.41 -2.18
CA PRO A 27 -3.91 25.49 -0.97
C PRO A 27 -4.80 25.65 0.27
N CYS A 28 -4.51 24.85 1.30
CA CYS A 28 -5.19 24.93 2.59
C CYS A 28 -4.21 25.32 3.68
N ARG A 29 -4.70 26.00 4.70
CA ARG A 29 -3.89 26.30 5.87
C ARG A 29 -3.70 25.03 6.70
N ASN A 30 -2.45 24.71 7.06
CA ASN A 30 -2.18 23.69 8.06
C ASN A 30 -2.51 24.25 9.46
N THR A 31 -3.57 23.74 10.09
CA THR A 31 -4.05 24.17 11.42
C THR A 31 -3.59 23.23 12.54
N HIS A 32 -2.74 22.24 12.25
CA HIS A 32 -2.23 21.33 13.26
C HIS A 32 -1.28 22.05 14.24
N PRO A 33 -1.34 21.79 15.57
CA PRO A 33 -0.47 22.43 16.56
C PRO A 33 1.01 22.05 16.41
N ASP A 34 1.32 20.90 15.81
CA ASP A 34 2.66 20.47 15.44
C ASP A 34 2.77 20.35 13.90
N PRO A 35 2.94 21.48 13.18
CA PRO A 35 2.97 21.48 11.73
C PRO A 35 4.26 20.92 11.13
N ALA A 36 5.28 20.64 11.95
CA ALA A 36 6.52 20.03 11.51
C ALA A 36 6.34 18.54 11.18
N HIS A 37 5.38 17.85 11.79
CA HIS A 37 5.19 16.41 11.70
C HIS A 37 3.78 15.99 11.29
N HIS A 38 2.84 16.94 11.24
CA HIS A 38 1.43 16.68 10.99
C HIS A 38 0.76 17.83 10.25
N PHE A 39 -0.34 17.52 9.59
CA PHE A 39 -1.22 18.55 9.07
C PHE A 39 -2.68 18.32 9.45
N ARG A 40 -3.44 19.40 9.41
CA ARG A 40 -4.90 19.39 9.53
C ARG A 40 -5.49 20.47 8.63
N ILE A 41 -6.40 20.07 7.75
CA ILE A 41 -7.23 20.99 6.97
C ILE A 41 -8.46 21.33 7.80
N SER A 42 -8.83 22.62 7.85
CA SER A 42 -10.04 23.05 8.54
C SER A 42 -11.31 22.68 7.77
N ASP A 43 -12.43 22.59 8.48
CA ASP A 43 -13.73 22.33 7.84
C ASP A 43 -14.11 23.47 6.89
N GLU A 44 -13.71 24.72 7.22
CA GLU A 44 -13.95 25.91 6.38
C GLU A 44 -13.21 25.81 5.05
N ASP A 45 -11.92 25.41 5.09
CA ASP A 45 -11.11 25.23 3.86
C ASP A 45 -11.67 24.09 3.01
N TRP A 46 -12.11 23.01 3.66
CA TRP A 46 -12.71 21.87 2.97
C TRP A 46 -14.01 22.26 2.25
N LEU A 47 -14.94 22.90 2.96
CA LEU A 47 -16.21 23.37 2.38
C LEU A 47 -15.99 24.38 1.26
N ALA A 48 -15.03 25.29 1.41
CA ALA A 48 -14.71 26.27 0.38
C ALA A 48 -14.13 25.59 -0.88
N ALA A 49 -13.31 24.55 -0.71
CA ALA A 49 -12.79 23.76 -1.82
C ALA A 49 -13.90 23.00 -2.56
N GLU A 50 -14.83 22.37 -1.83
CA GLU A 50 -16.01 21.70 -2.41
C GLU A 50 -16.91 22.70 -3.18
N GLY A 51 -17.04 23.92 -2.69
CA GLY A 51 -17.73 25.00 -3.40
C GLY A 51 -17.02 25.44 -4.69
N ALA A 52 -15.73 25.16 -4.82
CA ALA A 52 -14.91 25.48 -5.98
C ALA A 52 -14.84 24.36 -7.04
N GLY A 53 -15.30 23.13 -6.72
CA GLY A 53 -15.35 21.98 -7.60
C GLY A 53 -15.24 20.67 -6.84
N GLU A 54 -15.18 19.53 -7.55
CA GLU A 54 -15.05 18.22 -6.95
C GLU A 54 -13.66 18.03 -6.33
N VAL A 55 -13.61 17.67 -5.04
CA VAL A 55 -12.36 17.30 -4.39
C VAL A 55 -11.99 15.88 -4.78
N THR A 56 -10.90 15.72 -5.54
CA THR A 56 -10.48 14.44 -6.11
C THR A 56 -9.24 13.83 -5.44
N ALA A 57 -8.47 14.61 -4.67
CA ALA A 57 -7.37 14.10 -3.86
C ALA A 57 -7.00 15.05 -2.72
N VAL A 58 -6.32 14.52 -1.71
CA VAL A 58 -5.64 15.31 -0.67
C VAL A 58 -4.16 15.35 -0.99
N PHE A 59 -3.55 16.53 -0.92
CA PHE A 59 -2.11 16.73 -1.09
C PHE A 59 -1.48 17.18 0.22
N HIS A 60 -0.28 16.66 0.53
CA HIS A 60 0.56 17.17 1.61
C HIS A 60 2.05 16.91 1.34
N SER A 61 2.91 17.46 2.20
CA SER A 61 4.36 17.28 2.13
C SER A 61 4.92 16.67 3.40
N HIS A 62 6.00 15.87 3.25
CA HIS A 62 6.82 15.38 4.36
C HIS A 62 8.22 16.02 4.31
N PRO A 63 8.47 17.12 5.00
CA PRO A 63 9.79 17.74 5.08
C PRO A 63 10.81 16.87 5.84
N GLN A 64 10.35 15.92 6.69
CA GLN A 64 11.18 14.96 7.42
C GLN A 64 11.75 13.82 6.54
N ALA A 65 11.50 13.86 5.25
CA ALA A 65 12.00 12.90 4.26
C ALA A 65 11.50 11.45 4.40
N VAL A 66 10.29 11.24 4.95
CA VAL A 66 9.63 9.93 4.97
C VAL A 66 8.72 9.79 3.73
N PRO A 67 9.06 8.93 2.75
CA PRO A 67 8.40 8.90 1.44
C PRO A 67 7.16 8.00 1.40
N VAL A 68 6.54 7.71 2.52
CA VAL A 68 5.30 6.94 2.68
C VAL A 68 4.33 7.65 3.60
N LEU A 69 3.05 7.34 3.49
CA LEU A 69 2.02 7.88 4.36
C LEU A 69 2.23 7.44 5.81
N SER A 70 2.05 8.34 6.75
CA SER A 70 2.06 8.07 8.19
C SER A 70 0.81 7.26 8.61
N GLY A 71 0.78 6.79 9.86
CA GLY A 71 -0.41 6.14 10.42
C GLY A 71 -1.63 7.07 10.44
N ALA A 72 -1.43 8.34 10.76
CA ALA A 72 -2.50 9.34 10.75
C ALA A 72 -3.01 9.59 9.31
N ASP A 73 -2.09 9.73 8.35
CA ASP A 73 -2.46 9.89 6.94
C ASP A 73 -3.27 8.69 6.44
N ARG A 74 -2.84 7.47 6.79
CA ARG A 74 -3.56 6.26 6.40
C ARG A 74 -4.96 6.17 6.99
N ALA A 75 -5.12 6.53 8.27
CA ALA A 75 -6.45 6.58 8.90
C ALA A 75 -7.38 7.56 8.16
N MET A 76 -6.87 8.75 7.87
CA MET A 76 -7.65 9.77 7.16
C MET A 76 -7.89 9.41 5.69
N GLN A 77 -6.92 8.79 5.01
CA GLN A 77 -7.11 8.32 3.64
C GLN A 77 -8.23 7.27 3.54
N VAL A 78 -8.27 6.32 4.47
CA VAL A 78 -9.33 5.30 4.51
C VAL A 78 -10.68 5.95 4.82
N MET A 79 -10.72 6.93 5.73
CA MET A 79 -11.93 7.63 6.11
C MET A 79 -12.50 8.47 4.97
N THR A 80 -11.65 9.20 4.24
CA THR A 80 -12.07 10.05 3.11
C THR A 80 -12.35 9.26 1.85
N GLY A 81 -11.75 8.09 1.68
CA GLY A 81 -11.82 7.30 0.45
C GLY A 81 -11.10 7.93 -0.74
N LEU A 82 -10.38 9.03 -0.55
CA LEU A 82 -9.70 9.79 -1.60
C LEU A 82 -8.26 9.31 -1.83
N PRO A 83 -7.71 9.44 -3.05
CA PRO A 83 -6.28 9.39 -3.28
C PRO A 83 -5.54 10.47 -2.48
N TRP A 84 -4.33 10.12 -2.00
CA TRP A 84 -3.46 11.05 -1.29
C TRP A 84 -2.15 11.22 -2.03
N TRP A 85 -1.76 12.47 -2.26
CA TRP A 85 -0.56 12.84 -3.00
C TRP A 85 0.46 13.40 -2.03
N LEU A 86 1.60 12.76 -1.95
CA LEU A 86 2.69 13.10 -1.02
C LEU A 86 3.87 13.68 -1.77
N ALA A 87 4.27 14.90 -1.42
CA ALA A 87 5.54 15.47 -1.84
C ALA A 87 6.61 15.18 -0.78
N CYS A 88 7.68 14.52 -1.19
CA CYS A 88 8.80 14.16 -0.31
C CYS A 88 10.10 14.09 -1.12
N ASN A 89 11.18 14.67 -0.60
CA ASN A 89 12.50 14.65 -1.26
C ASN A 89 12.46 15.11 -2.73
N GLY A 90 11.70 16.15 -3.03
CA GLY A 90 11.57 16.69 -4.40
C GLY A 90 10.83 15.76 -5.37
N LYS A 91 10.13 14.75 -4.88
CA LYS A 91 9.33 13.82 -5.68
C LYS A 91 7.89 13.84 -5.22
N LEU A 92 6.98 13.73 -6.19
CA LEU A 92 5.55 13.56 -5.93
C LEU A 92 5.19 12.09 -6.08
N ARG A 93 4.53 11.53 -5.07
CA ARG A 93 3.96 10.21 -5.10
C ARG A 93 2.46 10.27 -4.89
N LYS A 94 1.72 9.54 -5.72
CA LYS A 94 0.27 9.42 -5.63
C LYS A 94 -0.11 8.09 -5.02
N PHE A 95 -0.68 8.13 -3.82
CA PHE A 95 -1.23 6.95 -3.15
C PHE A 95 -2.71 6.85 -3.50
N ARG A 96 -3.09 5.83 -4.28
CA ARG A 96 -4.51 5.53 -4.50
C ARG A 96 -5.18 5.15 -3.18
N ALA A 97 -6.46 5.42 -3.04
CA ALA A 97 -7.22 4.96 -1.90
C ALA A 97 -7.26 3.41 -1.88
N VAL A 98 -6.79 2.83 -0.79
CA VAL A 98 -6.88 1.39 -0.54
C VAL A 98 -7.43 1.16 0.86
N PRO A 99 -8.25 0.12 1.10
CA PRO A 99 -8.71 -0.21 2.45
C PRO A 99 -7.52 -0.56 3.35
N HIS A 100 -7.70 -0.58 4.66
CA HIS A 100 -6.68 -1.12 5.56
C HIS A 100 -6.26 -2.52 5.14
N LEU A 101 -4.97 -2.84 5.26
CA LEU A 101 -4.43 -4.15 4.88
C LEU A 101 -4.98 -5.28 5.76
N LEU A 102 -5.25 -5.00 7.03
CA LEU A 102 -5.78 -6.00 7.96
C LEU A 102 -7.32 -5.91 8.07
N GLY A 103 -7.94 -7.08 8.32
CA GLY A 103 -9.38 -7.20 8.58
C GLY A 103 -10.29 -7.05 7.36
N ARG A 104 -9.76 -7.22 6.17
CA ARG A 104 -10.55 -7.28 4.94
C ARG A 104 -11.32 -8.59 4.88
N SER A 105 -12.58 -8.53 4.49
CA SER A 105 -13.34 -9.73 4.11
C SER A 105 -12.85 -10.24 2.76
N PHE A 106 -12.70 -11.56 2.63
CA PHE A 106 -12.23 -12.18 1.39
C PHE A 106 -13.31 -12.12 0.30
N LYS A 107 -12.90 -11.60 -0.87
CA LYS A 107 -13.67 -11.68 -2.11
C LYS A 107 -12.71 -11.91 -3.26
N HIS A 108 -12.78 -13.11 -3.88
CA HIS A 108 -11.90 -13.50 -4.96
C HIS A 108 -11.89 -12.45 -6.09
N GLY A 109 -10.70 -12.11 -6.58
CA GLY A 109 -10.49 -11.10 -7.62
C GLY A 109 -10.68 -9.63 -7.19
N VAL A 110 -11.12 -9.37 -5.94
CA VAL A 110 -11.41 -8.00 -5.45
C VAL A 110 -10.64 -7.68 -4.17
N THR A 111 -10.78 -8.50 -3.13
CA THR A 111 -10.09 -8.37 -1.84
C THR A 111 -9.50 -9.72 -1.43
N ASP A 112 -8.64 -10.27 -2.24
CA ASP A 112 -7.96 -11.55 -2.04
C ASP A 112 -6.48 -11.38 -1.68
N CYS A 113 -5.74 -12.49 -1.67
CA CYS A 113 -4.31 -12.49 -1.34
C CYS A 113 -3.47 -11.65 -2.31
N TYR A 114 -3.81 -11.66 -3.62
CA TYR A 114 -3.09 -10.84 -4.62
C TYR A 114 -3.37 -9.34 -4.43
N THR A 115 -4.63 -8.97 -4.22
CA THR A 115 -5.00 -7.58 -3.97
C THR A 115 -4.32 -7.05 -2.70
N LEU A 116 -4.26 -7.86 -1.64
CA LEU A 116 -3.54 -7.49 -0.42
C LEU A 116 -2.05 -7.26 -0.69
N PHE A 117 -1.41 -8.17 -1.42
CA PHE A 117 -0.01 -8.07 -1.82
C PHE A 117 0.24 -6.80 -2.65
N ARG A 118 -0.56 -6.57 -3.69
CA ARG A 118 -0.48 -5.38 -4.55
C ARG A 118 -0.62 -4.08 -3.74
N ASP A 119 -1.60 -4.02 -2.83
CA ASP A 119 -1.87 -2.85 -2.01
C ASP A 119 -0.75 -2.58 -1.00
N ALA A 120 -0.22 -3.61 -0.37
CA ALA A 120 0.90 -3.48 0.55
C ALA A 120 2.15 -2.93 -0.15
N TYR A 121 2.46 -3.44 -1.35
CA TYR A 121 3.56 -2.92 -2.16
C TYR A 121 3.33 -1.47 -2.60
N HIS A 122 2.09 -1.12 -2.96
CA HIS A 122 1.70 0.26 -3.28
C HIS A 122 1.98 1.21 -2.11
N LEU A 123 1.58 0.86 -0.90
CA LEU A 123 1.86 1.67 0.31
C LEU A 123 3.36 1.80 0.60
N CYS A 124 4.16 0.82 0.20
CA CYS A 124 5.61 0.81 0.38
C CYS A 124 6.41 1.39 -0.80
N GLY A 125 5.77 1.80 -1.87
CA GLY A 125 6.51 2.48 -2.91
C GLY A 125 6.58 1.81 -4.26
N ILE A 126 5.92 0.68 -4.47
CA ILE A 126 5.99 -0.08 -5.72
C ILE A 126 4.57 -0.38 -6.19
N ASP A 127 4.22 0.14 -7.38
CA ASP A 127 2.95 -0.17 -8.01
C ASP A 127 3.07 -1.46 -8.81
N LEU A 128 2.12 -2.36 -8.58
CA LEU A 128 1.97 -3.60 -9.31
C LEU A 128 0.65 -3.56 -10.10
N PRO A 129 0.61 -4.12 -11.33
CA PRO A 129 -0.61 -4.19 -12.11
C PRO A 129 -1.65 -5.09 -11.44
N ASP A 130 -2.92 -4.92 -11.80
CA ASP A 130 -3.94 -5.90 -11.47
C ASP A 130 -4.06 -6.94 -12.59
N PHE A 131 -4.38 -8.17 -12.21
CA PHE A 131 -4.59 -9.27 -13.14
C PHE A 131 -5.99 -9.84 -12.97
N ALA A 132 -6.69 -10.02 -14.08
CA ALA A 132 -7.93 -10.77 -14.08
C ALA A 132 -7.64 -12.21 -13.63
N ARG A 133 -8.42 -12.71 -12.68
CA ARG A 133 -8.29 -14.06 -12.15
C ARG A 133 -9.67 -14.61 -11.81
N THR A 134 -10.03 -15.69 -12.49
CA THR A 134 -11.31 -16.39 -12.25
C THR A 134 -11.15 -17.41 -11.14
N GLU A 135 -12.22 -17.71 -10.41
CA GLU A 135 -12.19 -18.72 -9.35
C GLU A 135 -11.66 -20.07 -9.90
N GLY A 136 -10.80 -20.72 -9.13
CA GLY A 136 -10.24 -22.03 -9.50
C GLY A 136 -9.16 -22.00 -10.59
N TRP A 137 -8.61 -20.84 -10.96
CA TRP A 137 -7.53 -20.72 -11.96
C TRP A 137 -6.34 -21.64 -11.65
N TRP A 138 -6.03 -21.86 -10.38
CA TRP A 138 -4.91 -22.71 -9.92
C TRP A 138 -5.10 -24.20 -10.20
N LEU A 139 -6.33 -24.65 -10.51
CA LEU A 139 -6.65 -26.02 -10.89
C LEU A 139 -6.60 -26.24 -12.40
N ARG A 140 -6.42 -25.17 -13.18
CA ARG A 140 -6.42 -25.23 -14.66
C ARG A 140 -5.03 -25.03 -15.28
N GLY A 141 -3.97 -24.95 -14.48
CA GLY A 141 -2.61 -24.76 -14.97
C GLY A 141 -2.34 -23.37 -15.55
N GLU A 142 -3.08 -22.35 -15.12
CA GLU A 142 -2.89 -20.98 -15.61
C GLU A 142 -1.63 -20.32 -15.04
N ASN A 143 -1.09 -20.82 -13.94
CA ASN A 143 0.17 -20.40 -13.31
C ASN A 143 0.30 -18.89 -13.13
N LEU A 144 -0.78 -18.18 -12.75
CA LEU A 144 -0.85 -16.72 -12.80
C LEU A 144 0.27 -16.05 -12.00
N TYR A 145 0.61 -16.56 -10.81
CA TYR A 145 1.73 -15.99 -10.05
C TYR A 145 3.06 -16.18 -10.79
N LEU A 146 3.42 -17.42 -11.16
CA LEU A 146 4.73 -17.70 -11.73
C LEU A 146 4.94 -16.99 -13.08
N ASN A 147 3.89 -16.91 -13.89
CA ASN A 147 3.94 -16.22 -15.17
C ASN A 147 4.10 -14.70 -15.04
N ASN A 148 3.63 -14.12 -13.94
CA ASN A 148 3.63 -12.67 -13.78
C ASN A 148 4.76 -12.14 -12.89
N MET A 149 5.33 -12.95 -11.97
CA MET A 149 6.36 -12.46 -11.05
C MET A 149 7.57 -11.88 -11.77
N ALA A 150 8.19 -12.64 -12.66
CA ALA A 150 9.38 -12.19 -13.40
C ALA A 150 9.11 -10.97 -14.29
N ALA A 151 7.96 -10.97 -14.99
CA ALA A 151 7.54 -9.84 -15.83
C ALA A 151 7.31 -8.55 -15.04
N ASN A 152 7.02 -8.66 -13.75
CA ASN A 152 6.80 -7.52 -12.84
C ASN A 152 8.00 -7.25 -11.92
N GLY A 153 9.19 -7.70 -12.30
CA GLY A 153 10.44 -7.33 -11.66
C GLY A 153 10.81 -8.16 -10.43
N PHE A 154 10.23 -9.34 -10.28
CA PHE A 154 10.60 -10.27 -9.21
C PHE A 154 11.57 -11.34 -9.69
N HIS A 155 12.46 -11.76 -8.82
CA HIS A 155 13.34 -12.92 -8.98
C HIS A 155 13.23 -13.83 -7.76
N GLN A 156 13.46 -15.12 -7.97
CA GLN A 156 13.44 -16.07 -6.86
C GLN A 156 14.68 -15.91 -5.96
N VAL A 157 14.47 -16.12 -4.67
CA VAL A 157 15.52 -16.21 -3.66
C VAL A 157 15.39 -17.52 -2.90
N SER A 158 16.52 -18.00 -2.35
CA SER A 158 16.48 -19.21 -1.52
C SER A 158 15.83 -18.89 -0.15
N PRO A 159 15.26 -19.88 0.52
CA PRO A 159 14.65 -19.67 1.85
C PRO A 159 15.63 -19.08 2.90
N GLY A 160 16.91 -19.40 2.81
CA GLY A 160 17.93 -18.86 3.71
C GLY A 160 18.32 -17.39 3.44
N GLU A 161 17.92 -16.86 2.28
CA GLU A 161 18.19 -15.48 1.89
C GLU A 161 16.96 -14.57 2.05
N ALA A 162 15.83 -15.14 2.50
CA ALA A 162 14.59 -14.39 2.64
C ALA A 162 14.73 -13.24 3.64
N VAL A 163 14.23 -12.06 3.26
CA VAL A 163 14.23 -10.85 4.08
C VAL A 163 12.83 -10.23 4.13
N PRO A 164 12.54 -9.37 5.10
CA PRO A 164 11.29 -8.61 5.13
C PRO A 164 11.03 -7.89 3.80
N GLY A 165 9.79 -7.96 3.33
CA GLY A 165 9.36 -7.45 2.03
C GLY A 165 9.32 -8.51 0.93
N ASP A 166 9.94 -9.68 1.11
CA ASP A 166 9.85 -10.77 0.14
C ASP A 166 8.45 -11.38 0.11
N VAL A 167 8.06 -11.88 -1.06
CA VAL A 167 6.77 -12.53 -1.28
C VAL A 167 6.94 -14.03 -1.25
N ILE A 168 6.20 -14.67 -0.37
CA ILE A 168 6.16 -16.13 -0.23
C ILE A 168 4.95 -16.64 -1.02
N LEU A 169 5.18 -17.44 -2.05
CA LEU A 169 4.12 -18.14 -2.77
C LEU A 169 3.90 -19.52 -2.16
N ARG A 170 2.66 -19.81 -1.79
CA ARG A 170 2.24 -21.10 -1.24
C ARG A 170 1.44 -21.90 -2.25
N GLN A 171 1.60 -23.22 -2.18
CA GLN A 171 0.85 -24.23 -2.90
C GLN A 171 0.06 -25.07 -1.91
N PRO A 172 -1.08 -24.58 -1.39
CA PRO A 172 -1.84 -25.29 -0.37
C PRO A 172 -2.52 -26.55 -0.89
N PHE A 173 -2.72 -26.67 -2.21
CA PHE A 173 -3.36 -27.83 -2.84
C PHE A 173 -2.33 -28.63 -3.63
N PRO A 174 -2.06 -29.92 -3.26
CA PRO A 174 -1.15 -30.75 -4.01
C PRO A 174 -1.55 -30.89 -5.50
N GLY A 175 -0.59 -30.68 -6.40
CA GLY A 175 -0.83 -30.78 -7.84
C GLY A 175 -1.49 -29.58 -8.50
N ALA A 176 -1.90 -28.57 -7.74
CA ALA A 176 -2.39 -27.29 -8.28
C ALA A 176 -1.24 -26.30 -8.45
N ASP A 177 -1.49 -25.19 -9.15
CA ASP A 177 -0.54 -24.07 -9.20
C ASP A 177 -0.41 -23.39 -7.82
N PRO A 178 0.75 -22.74 -7.49
CA PRO A 178 0.84 -21.90 -6.30
C PRO A 178 -0.15 -20.75 -6.41
N CYS A 179 -1.08 -20.68 -5.46
CA CYS A 179 -2.24 -19.80 -5.58
C CYS A 179 -2.41 -18.82 -4.41
N HIS A 180 -1.46 -18.80 -3.48
CA HIS A 180 -1.56 -17.93 -2.33
C HIS A 180 -0.26 -17.17 -2.12
N ALA A 181 -0.36 -15.83 -1.93
CA ALA A 181 0.75 -14.95 -1.65
C ALA A 181 0.71 -14.44 -0.22
N MET A 182 1.88 -14.36 0.42
CA MET A 182 2.12 -13.75 1.72
C MET A 182 3.32 -12.81 1.58
N ILE A 183 3.36 -11.74 2.37
CA ILE A 183 4.55 -10.87 2.48
C ILE A 183 5.24 -11.18 3.79
N LEU A 184 6.53 -11.47 3.73
CA LEU A 184 7.38 -11.62 4.92
C LEU A 184 7.60 -10.25 5.56
N LEU A 185 7.45 -10.18 6.86
CA LEU A 185 7.69 -9.00 7.70
C LEU A 185 8.79 -9.31 8.72
N ASP A 186 9.18 -8.29 9.49
CA ASP A 186 10.08 -8.47 10.63
C ASP A 186 9.54 -9.48 11.64
N ASP A 187 10.42 -10.00 12.51
CA ASP A 187 10.09 -10.94 13.58
C ASP A 187 9.45 -12.27 13.08
N ASN A 188 9.80 -12.70 11.87
CA ASN A 188 9.24 -13.90 11.24
C ASN A 188 7.69 -13.86 11.18
N MET A 189 7.13 -12.67 10.99
CA MET A 189 5.71 -12.46 10.77
C MET A 189 5.40 -12.43 9.29
N VAL A 190 4.16 -12.70 8.94
CA VAL A 190 3.65 -12.52 7.57
C VAL A 190 2.34 -11.75 7.60
N ILE A 191 2.08 -11.03 6.52
CA ILE A 191 0.77 -10.46 6.24
C ILE A 191 0.17 -11.16 5.02
N HIS A 192 -1.09 -11.58 5.13
CA HIS A 192 -1.77 -12.29 4.06
C HIS A 192 -3.29 -12.28 4.21
N HIS A 193 -3.98 -12.73 3.16
CA HIS A 193 -5.42 -12.95 3.15
C HIS A 193 -5.69 -14.37 2.65
N ASP A 194 -5.97 -15.30 3.56
CA ASP A 194 -5.92 -16.74 3.28
C ASP A 194 -7.01 -17.18 2.29
N HIS A 195 -8.24 -17.29 2.72
CA HIS A 195 -9.37 -17.73 1.87
C HIS A 195 -10.72 -17.22 2.40
N ALA A 196 -11.79 -17.52 1.71
CA ALA A 196 -13.15 -17.17 2.11
C ALA A 196 -13.46 -17.61 3.56
N GLY A 197 -14.11 -16.74 4.32
CA GLY A 197 -14.41 -16.94 5.74
C GLY A 197 -13.30 -16.46 6.69
N HIS A 198 -12.15 -16.05 6.18
CA HIS A 198 -11.07 -15.45 6.97
C HIS A 198 -10.88 -13.98 6.64
N LEU A 199 -10.49 -13.20 7.64
CA LEU A 199 -10.06 -11.82 7.44
C LEU A 199 -8.56 -11.79 7.10
N SER A 200 -8.14 -10.78 6.34
CA SER A 200 -6.71 -10.50 6.16
C SER A 200 -6.06 -10.20 7.50
N ARG A 201 -4.85 -10.71 7.73
CA ARG A 201 -4.21 -10.66 9.04
C ARG A 201 -2.68 -10.67 8.99
N ARG A 202 -2.08 -10.22 10.08
CA ARG A 202 -0.67 -10.42 10.41
C ARG A 202 -0.57 -11.56 11.41
N GLU A 203 0.28 -12.55 11.14
CA GLU A 203 0.50 -13.68 12.03
C GLU A 203 1.91 -14.28 11.85
N PRO A 204 2.39 -15.13 12.77
CA PRO A 204 3.69 -15.79 12.62
C PRO A 204 3.77 -16.66 11.35
N PHE A 205 4.93 -16.67 10.70
CA PHE A 205 5.23 -17.60 9.60
C PHE A 205 5.40 -19.02 10.17
N ARG A 206 4.32 -19.76 10.22
CA ARG A 206 4.22 -21.05 10.90
C ARG A 206 4.84 -22.18 10.08
N MET A 207 5.23 -23.26 10.74
CA MET A 207 5.74 -24.48 10.09
C MET A 207 4.78 -25.05 9.03
N ALA A 208 3.46 -24.94 9.23
CA ALA A 208 2.46 -25.36 8.25
C ALA A 208 2.57 -24.56 6.94
N TYR A 209 2.87 -23.26 7.01
CA TYR A 209 3.09 -22.41 5.84
C TYR A 209 4.41 -22.74 5.16
N MET A 210 5.48 -22.96 5.93
CA MET A 210 6.78 -23.36 5.39
C MET A 210 6.67 -24.65 4.55
N LYS A 211 5.93 -25.65 5.03
CA LYS A 211 5.69 -26.90 4.29
C LYS A 211 4.92 -26.74 2.99
N GLN A 212 4.15 -25.67 2.85
CA GLN A 212 3.38 -25.35 1.66
C GLN A 212 4.07 -24.29 0.80
N THR A 213 5.23 -23.76 1.21
CA THR A 213 5.97 -22.78 0.44
C THR A 213 6.47 -23.41 -0.83
N HIS A 214 6.02 -22.86 -1.97
CA HIS A 214 6.50 -23.26 -3.30
C HIS A 214 7.78 -22.50 -3.65
N SER A 215 7.78 -21.17 -3.45
CA SER A 215 8.90 -20.28 -3.83
C SER A 215 8.82 -18.96 -3.08
N ILE A 216 9.98 -18.30 -2.96
CA ILE A 216 10.10 -16.97 -2.36
C ILE A 216 10.65 -16.02 -3.43
N TRP A 217 10.07 -14.83 -3.51
CA TRP A 217 10.35 -13.88 -4.57
C TRP A 217 10.68 -12.51 -4.00
N ARG A 218 11.73 -11.88 -4.52
CA ARG A 218 12.16 -10.53 -4.19
C ARG A 218 12.01 -9.62 -5.40
N HIS A 219 11.41 -8.46 -5.21
CA HIS A 219 11.37 -7.44 -6.24
C HIS A 219 12.76 -6.80 -6.40
N TYR A 220 13.22 -6.53 -7.64
CA TYR A 220 14.55 -5.92 -7.89
C TYR A 220 14.73 -4.55 -7.21
N ARG A 221 13.63 -3.85 -6.89
CA ARG A 221 13.61 -2.61 -6.12
C ARG A 221 13.37 -2.82 -4.63
N CYS A 222 13.58 -4.02 -4.10
CA CYS A 222 13.33 -4.33 -2.68
C CYS A 222 14.13 -3.42 -1.73
N SER A 223 15.35 -3.01 -2.11
CA SER A 223 16.15 -2.02 -1.37
C SER A 223 15.51 -0.62 -1.29
N PHE A 224 14.52 -0.35 -2.13
CA PHE A 224 13.75 0.90 -2.14
C PHE A 224 12.34 0.72 -1.58
N LEU A 225 11.97 -0.49 -1.16
CA LEU A 225 10.69 -0.79 -0.54
C LEU A 225 10.70 -0.24 0.89
N ASP A 226 9.88 0.74 1.17
CA ASP A 226 9.79 1.31 2.51
C ASP A 226 8.69 0.62 3.32
N LEU A 227 9.05 -0.43 4.05
CA LEU A 227 8.11 -1.23 4.84
C LEU A 227 7.37 -0.41 5.92
N ARG A 228 7.83 0.82 6.21
CA ARG A 228 7.07 1.74 7.07
C ARG A 228 5.66 2.00 6.54
N GLY A 229 5.42 1.91 5.22
CA GLY A 229 4.08 2.00 4.64
C GLY A 229 3.12 0.92 5.13
N ILE A 230 3.59 -0.33 5.30
CA ILE A 230 2.79 -1.41 5.90
C ILE A 230 2.62 -1.16 7.40
N SER A 231 3.69 -0.81 8.12
CA SER A 231 3.66 -0.57 9.56
C SER A 231 2.73 0.59 9.92
N ALA A 232 2.74 1.66 9.13
CA ALA A 232 1.84 2.81 9.27
C ALA A 232 0.37 2.41 9.13
N ASP A 233 0.05 1.60 8.12
CA ASP A 233 -1.33 1.12 7.91
C ASP A 233 -1.80 0.19 9.04
N ILE A 234 -0.92 -0.67 9.56
CA ILE A 234 -1.24 -1.55 10.68
C ILE A 234 -1.50 -0.72 11.95
N SER A 235 -0.67 0.29 12.22
CA SER A 235 -0.84 1.17 13.40
C SER A 235 -2.08 2.05 13.30
N ALA A 236 -2.43 2.53 12.11
CA ALA A 236 -3.61 3.37 11.86
C ALA A 236 -4.93 2.70 12.28
N ARG A 237 -4.98 1.38 12.32
CA ARG A 237 -6.17 0.61 12.70
C ARG A 237 -6.31 0.42 14.22
N SER A 238 -5.25 0.66 14.97
CA SER A 238 -5.22 0.42 16.42
C SER A 238 -5.76 1.61 17.23
N HIS A 239 -6.21 2.64 16.56
CA HIS A 239 -6.84 3.86 17.09
C HIS A 239 -8.25 4.00 16.56
#